data_735d5610de198957b73b8a5f6fcf6477
#
_entry.id   735d5610de198957b73b8a5f6fcf6477
#
_cell.length_a   1.000
_cell.length_b   1.000
_cell.length_c   1.000
_cell.angle_alpha   90.00
_cell.angle_beta   90.00
_cell.angle_gamma   90.00
#
_symmetry.space_group_name_H-M   'P 1'
#
loop_
_entity.id
_entity.type
_entity.pdbx_description
1 polymer ?
#
loop_
_entity_poly.entity_id
_entity_poly.type
_entity_poly.pdbx_seq_one_letter_code
_entity_poly.pdbx_strand_id
1 'polypeptide(L)'
;MPIMLLIRRMNTERIVRALKSNNIRILTHPGDKAFIDEHAVAKACEETGTLVEVNVRHRHPNLEDLKIYASYDVKYIIDSDAHSPDKVGRYVKSLALAISAGISPDRIVNIEELRSE
;
A
#
# COMPACT_ATOMS: atom_id res chain seq x y z
N MET A 1 20.25 21.69 -1.77
CA MET A 1 19.50 20.43 -1.90
C MET A 1 19.14 20.19 -3.35
N PRO A 2 19.40 18.98 -3.88
CA PRO A 2 18.95 18.65 -5.23
C PRO A 2 17.44 18.78 -5.38
N ILE A 3 16.99 19.26 -6.54
CA ILE A 3 15.59 19.55 -6.78
C ILE A 3 14.70 18.30 -6.61
N MET A 4 15.20 17.12 -7.01
CA MET A 4 14.43 15.88 -6.88
C MET A 4 14.19 15.49 -5.42
N LEU A 5 15.17 15.73 -4.56
CA LEU A 5 15.01 15.48 -3.12
C LEU A 5 13.98 16.43 -2.50
N LEU A 6 13.96 17.67 -2.97
CA LEU A 6 12.98 18.64 -2.51
C LEU A 6 11.57 18.24 -2.92
N ILE A 7 11.39 17.83 -4.17
CA ILE A 7 10.09 17.38 -4.68
C ILE A 7 9.60 16.15 -3.90
N ARG A 8 10.48 15.17 -3.67
CA ARG A 8 10.17 13.99 -2.89
C ARG A 8 9.70 14.36 -1.49
N ARG A 9 10.42 15.26 -0.85
CA ARG A 9 10.07 15.74 0.50
C ARG A 9 8.70 16.42 0.52
N MET A 10 8.44 17.29 -0.42
CA MET A 10 7.16 18.02 -0.51
C MET A 10 5.99 17.06 -0.72
N ASN A 11 6.14 16.10 -1.64
CA ASN A 11 5.10 15.10 -1.91
C ASN A 11 4.83 14.25 -0.67
N THR A 12 5.89 13.81 -0.01
CA THR A 12 5.80 13.01 1.21
C THR A 12 5.06 13.76 2.31
N GLU A 13 5.43 15.02 2.54
CA GLU A 13 4.79 15.84 3.56
C GLU A 13 3.30 16.02 3.30
N ARG A 14 2.91 16.18 2.03
CA ARG A 14 1.50 16.31 1.67
C ARG A 14 0.71 15.05 2.00
N ILE A 15 1.27 13.88 1.64
CA ILE A 15 0.60 12.61 1.93
C ILE A 15 0.50 12.37 3.43
N VAL A 16 1.60 12.56 4.16
CA VAL A 16 1.62 12.36 5.60
C VAL A 16 0.63 13.29 6.29
N ARG A 17 0.59 14.56 5.87
CA ARG A 17 -0.36 15.52 6.44
C ARG A 17 -1.80 15.11 6.16
N ALA A 18 -2.09 14.66 4.95
CA ALA A 18 -3.43 14.19 4.59
C ALA A 18 -3.84 12.99 5.44
N LEU A 19 -2.94 12.04 5.63
CA LEU A 19 -3.22 10.86 6.45
C LEU A 19 -3.52 11.23 7.90
N LYS A 20 -2.77 12.18 8.45
CA LYS A 20 -2.92 12.58 9.86
C LYS A 20 -4.10 13.52 10.09
N SER A 21 -4.50 14.29 9.09
CA SER A 21 -5.55 15.32 9.22
C SER A 21 -6.93 14.84 8.81
N ASN A 22 -7.00 13.73 8.04
CA ASN A 22 -8.25 13.21 7.50
C ASN A 22 -8.41 11.75 7.90
N ASN A 23 -9.66 11.30 7.94
CA ASN A 23 -9.94 9.90 8.24
C ASN A 23 -9.84 9.06 6.97
N ILE A 24 -8.61 8.87 6.49
CA ILE A 24 -8.34 8.09 5.29
C ILE A 24 -8.19 6.63 5.68
N ARG A 25 -9.03 5.77 5.13
CA ARG A 25 -9.05 4.35 5.48
C ARG A 25 -8.11 3.53 4.62
N ILE A 26 -8.00 3.86 3.34
CA ILE A 26 -7.19 3.10 2.37
C ILE A 26 -6.33 4.07 1.58
N LEU A 27 -5.04 3.78 1.55
CA LEU A 27 -4.10 4.49 0.68
C LEU A 27 -3.87 3.62 -0.55
N THR A 28 -4.31 4.11 -1.71
CA THR A 28 -4.19 3.37 -2.98
C THR A 28 -2.97 3.82 -3.75
N HIS A 29 -2.27 2.85 -4.34
CA HIS A 29 -1.09 3.02 -5.19
C HIS A 29 -0.19 4.20 -4.79
N PRO A 30 0.29 4.22 -3.52
CA PRO A 30 1.20 5.28 -3.09
C PRO A 30 2.47 5.26 -3.94
N GLY A 31 2.91 6.43 -4.36
CA GLY A 31 4.10 6.55 -5.21
C GLY A 31 3.86 6.35 -6.69
N ASP A 32 2.66 5.93 -7.11
CA ASP A 32 2.38 5.62 -8.51
C ASP A 32 2.47 6.88 -9.40
N LYS A 33 2.03 8.00 -8.88
CA LYS A 33 2.06 9.28 -9.60
C LYS A 33 2.92 10.35 -8.94
N ALA A 34 3.62 10.00 -7.88
CA ALA A 34 4.40 10.96 -7.12
C ALA A 34 5.64 10.29 -6.54
N PHE A 35 6.76 10.97 -6.65
CA PHE A 35 8.00 10.52 -6.02
C PHE A 35 7.90 10.82 -4.52
N ILE A 36 7.96 9.78 -3.67
CA ILE A 36 7.74 9.91 -2.22
C ILE A 36 8.75 9.10 -1.41
N ASP A 37 8.85 9.43 -0.12
CA ASP A 37 9.60 8.62 0.84
C ASP A 37 8.67 7.57 1.44
N GLU A 38 8.82 6.33 1.00
CA GLU A 38 7.95 5.24 1.41
C GLU A 38 8.05 4.94 2.92
N HIS A 39 9.22 5.14 3.54
CA HIS A 39 9.38 4.95 4.97
C HIS A 39 8.51 5.92 5.79
N ALA A 40 8.51 7.19 5.40
CA ALA A 40 7.70 8.20 6.09
C ALA A 40 6.22 7.94 5.92
N VAL A 41 5.80 7.53 4.73
CA VAL A 41 4.40 7.22 4.46
C VAL A 41 3.96 5.95 5.22
N ALA A 42 4.82 4.93 5.24
CA ALA A 42 4.54 3.69 5.99
C ALA A 42 4.35 3.99 7.48
N LYS A 43 5.22 4.81 8.05
CA LYS A 43 5.11 5.19 9.45
C LYS A 43 3.80 5.93 9.72
N ALA A 44 3.39 6.82 8.82
CA ALA A 44 2.13 7.53 8.97
C ALA A 44 0.94 6.58 8.89
N CYS A 45 0.98 5.58 8.00
CA CYS A 45 -0.07 4.57 7.92
C CYS A 45 -0.14 3.75 9.21
N GLU A 46 0.99 3.39 9.78
CA GLU A 46 1.06 2.69 11.06
C GLU A 46 0.39 3.52 12.16
N GLU A 47 0.69 4.81 12.23
CA GLU A 47 0.16 5.70 13.26
C GLU A 47 -1.34 5.96 13.11
N THR A 48 -1.84 6.00 11.89
CA THR A 48 -3.25 6.36 11.61
C THR A 48 -4.16 5.16 11.40
N GLY A 49 -3.59 3.97 11.28
CA GLY A 49 -4.38 2.77 10.99
C GLY A 49 -4.87 2.69 9.55
N THR A 50 -4.27 3.47 8.66
CA THR A 50 -4.64 3.46 7.24
C THR A 50 -4.15 2.18 6.58
N LEU A 51 -5.03 1.51 5.83
CA LEU A 51 -4.67 0.31 5.07
C LEU A 51 -3.92 0.70 3.80
N VAL A 52 -2.96 -0.14 3.42
CA VAL A 52 -2.24 0.05 2.15
C VAL A 52 -2.79 -0.97 1.14
N GLU A 53 -3.19 -0.49 -0.02
CA GLU A 53 -3.69 -1.37 -1.07
C GLU A 53 -2.53 -2.03 -1.80
N VAL A 54 -2.64 -3.35 -2.01
CA VAL A 54 -1.73 -4.12 -2.87
C VAL A 54 -2.49 -4.50 -4.13
N ASN A 55 -2.06 -3.97 -5.26
CA ASN A 55 -2.74 -4.20 -6.53
C ASN A 55 -1.72 -4.19 -7.67
N VAL A 56 -1.48 -5.35 -8.28
CA VAL A 56 -0.48 -5.51 -9.35
C VAL A 56 -0.81 -4.69 -10.60
N ARG A 57 -2.03 -4.17 -10.71
CA ARG A 57 -2.43 -3.29 -11.79
C ARG A 57 -1.65 -1.98 -11.78
N HIS A 58 -1.18 -1.56 -10.61
CA HIS A 58 -0.44 -0.32 -10.43
C HIS A 58 1.06 -0.59 -10.28
N ARG A 59 1.89 0.39 -10.65
CA ARG A 59 3.34 0.28 -10.55
C ARG A 59 3.83 0.26 -9.10
N HIS A 60 3.12 0.98 -8.25
CA HIS A 60 3.46 1.13 -6.85
C HIS A 60 2.24 0.87 -5.98
N PRO A 61 2.41 0.28 -4.81
CA PRO A 61 3.68 -0.21 -4.30
C PRO A 61 4.13 -1.48 -5.04
N ASN A 62 5.39 -1.51 -5.44
CA ASN A 62 6.02 -2.69 -6.01
C ASN A 62 6.62 -3.55 -4.89
N LEU A 63 7.35 -4.62 -5.25
CA LEU A 63 7.94 -5.52 -4.26
C LEU A 63 8.85 -4.78 -3.28
N GLU A 64 9.72 -3.90 -3.78
CA GLU A 64 10.65 -3.18 -2.92
C GLU A 64 9.93 -2.21 -1.99
N ASP A 65 8.90 -1.52 -2.49
CA ASP A 65 8.06 -0.65 -1.68
C ASP A 65 7.37 -1.44 -0.57
N LEU A 66 6.79 -2.58 -0.91
CA LEU A 66 6.06 -3.41 0.05
C LEU A 66 6.97 -3.98 1.14
N LYS A 67 8.24 -4.26 0.82
CA LYS A 67 9.20 -4.66 1.84
C LYS A 67 9.41 -3.55 2.87
N ILE A 68 9.38 -2.30 2.44
CA ILE A 68 9.46 -1.16 3.34
C ILE A 68 8.24 -1.14 4.25
N TYR A 69 7.03 -1.20 3.67
CA TYR A 69 5.80 -1.20 4.46
C TYR A 69 5.74 -2.39 5.41
N ALA A 70 6.23 -3.56 4.99
CA ALA A 70 6.20 -4.76 5.81
C ALA A 70 7.05 -4.65 7.09
N SER A 71 8.01 -3.72 7.12
CA SER A 71 8.82 -3.47 8.31
C SER A 71 8.11 -2.61 9.37
N TYR A 72 6.92 -2.10 9.05
CA TYR A 72 6.08 -1.33 9.96
C TYR A 72 4.83 -2.13 10.32
N ASP A 73 4.12 -1.70 11.36
CA ASP A 73 2.86 -2.35 11.76
C ASP A 73 1.71 -1.81 10.93
N VAL A 74 1.71 -2.15 9.66
CA VAL A 74 0.72 -1.71 8.66
C VAL A 74 -0.12 -2.90 8.24
N LYS A 75 -1.42 -2.66 8.04
CA LYS A 75 -2.34 -3.66 7.49
C LYS A 75 -2.63 -3.36 6.03
N TYR A 76 -3.07 -4.37 5.30
CA TYR A 76 -3.17 -4.32 3.85
C TYR A 76 -4.55 -4.77 3.38
N ILE A 77 -4.94 -4.27 2.21
CA ILE A 77 -6.10 -4.77 1.49
C ILE A 77 -5.64 -5.12 0.08
N ILE A 78 -6.03 -6.31 -0.38
CA ILE A 78 -5.61 -6.82 -1.69
C ILE A 78 -6.68 -6.44 -2.72
N ASP A 79 -6.24 -5.71 -3.76
CA ASP A 79 -7.04 -5.45 -4.96
C ASP A 79 -8.50 -5.10 -4.61
N SER A 80 -8.69 -3.97 -3.95
CA SER A 80 -9.97 -3.58 -3.32
C SER A 80 -11.15 -3.50 -4.31
N ASP A 81 -10.89 -3.52 -5.61
CA ASP A 81 -11.93 -3.47 -6.64
C ASP A 81 -12.17 -4.83 -7.33
N ALA A 82 -11.67 -5.93 -6.76
CA ALA A 82 -11.79 -7.27 -7.33
C ALA A 82 -13.15 -7.90 -7.01
N HIS A 83 -14.21 -7.41 -7.67
CA HIS A 83 -15.57 -7.88 -7.41
C HIS A 83 -16.14 -8.80 -8.49
N SER A 84 -15.41 -9.04 -9.57
CA SER A 84 -15.89 -9.86 -10.68
C SER A 84 -14.95 -11.02 -10.96
N PRO A 85 -15.45 -12.14 -11.51
CA PRO A 85 -14.65 -13.34 -11.76
C PRO A 85 -13.41 -13.11 -12.62
N ASP A 86 -13.48 -12.19 -13.56
CA ASP A 86 -12.36 -11.87 -14.44
C ASP A 86 -11.22 -11.18 -13.72
N LYS A 87 -11.42 -10.75 -12.47
CA LYS A 87 -10.39 -10.10 -11.67
C LYS A 87 -9.72 -11.04 -10.67
N VAL A 88 -10.16 -12.29 -10.59
CA VAL A 88 -9.62 -13.26 -9.62
C VAL A 88 -8.14 -13.52 -9.85
N GLY A 89 -7.70 -13.63 -11.12
CA GLY A 89 -6.28 -13.84 -11.44
C GLY A 89 -5.41 -12.70 -10.93
N ARG A 90 -5.88 -11.46 -11.07
CA ARG A 90 -5.16 -10.28 -10.57
C ARG A 90 -5.09 -10.29 -9.04
N TYR A 91 -6.16 -10.69 -8.39
CA TYR A 91 -6.21 -10.81 -6.94
C TYR A 91 -5.14 -11.80 -6.45
N VAL A 92 -5.06 -12.97 -7.08
CA VAL A 92 -4.07 -13.99 -6.73
C VAL A 92 -2.65 -13.47 -6.92
N LYS A 93 -2.38 -12.75 -8.01
CA LYS A 93 -1.06 -12.17 -8.26
C LYS A 93 -0.71 -11.10 -7.23
N SER A 94 -1.67 -10.28 -6.84
CA SER A 94 -1.46 -9.27 -5.81
C SER A 94 -1.18 -9.91 -4.45
N LEU A 95 -1.89 -10.97 -4.12
CA LEU A 95 -1.64 -11.73 -2.89
C LEU A 95 -0.24 -12.33 -2.91
N ALA A 96 0.17 -12.93 -4.02
CA ALA A 96 1.51 -13.48 -4.17
C ALA A 96 2.59 -12.42 -3.99
N LEU A 97 2.35 -11.22 -4.52
CA LEU A 97 3.28 -10.09 -4.36
C LEU A 97 3.42 -9.71 -2.88
N ALA A 98 2.31 -9.62 -2.16
CA ALA A 98 2.32 -9.29 -0.74
C ALA A 98 3.10 -10.33 0.06
N ILE A 99 2.83 -11.61 -0.17
CA ILE A 99 3.52 -12.69 0.53
C ILE A 99 5.03 -12.66 0.22
N SER A 100 5.39 -12.41 -1.04
CA SER A 100 6.79 -12.29 -1.46
C SER A 100 7.52 -11.14 -0.77
N ALA A 101 6.80 -10.10 -0.39
CA ALA A 101 7.38 -8.96 0.33
C ALA A 101 7.54 -9.22 1.83
N GLY A 102 7.09 -10.38 2.32
CA GLY A 102 7.18 -10.71 3.74
C GLY A 102 5.97 -10.28 4.56
N ILE A 103 4.86 -9.94 3.90
CA ILE A 103 3.63 -9.56 4.60
C ILE A 103 2.94 -10.82 5.09
N SER A 104 2.67 -10.89 6.39
CA SER A 104 1.96 -11.99 7.00
C SER A 104 0.48 -11.98 6.61
N PRO A 105 -0.14 -13.13 6.30
CA PRO A 105 -1.56 -13.18 5.93
C PRO A 105 -2.51 -12.56 6.95
N ASP A 106 -2.18 -12.58 8.23
CA ASP A 106 -3.01 -11.99 9.27
C ASP A 106 -3.05 -10.47 9.23
N ARG A 107 -2.17 -9.84 8.44
CA ARG A 107 -2.19 -8.40 8.20
C ARG A 107 -2.99 -8.00 6.97
N ILE A 108 -3.53 -8.97 6.24
CA ILE A 108 -4.33 -8.73 5.03
C ILE A 108 -5.80 -8.86 5.41
N VAL A 109 -6.51 -7.74 5.37
CA VAL A 109 -7.86 -7.66 5.94
C VAL A 109 -8.91 -8.40 5.11
N ASN A 110 -8.68 -8.61 3.82
CA ASN A 110 -9.67 -9.27 2.96
C ASN A 110 -9.24 -10.64 2.46
N ILE A 111 -8.30 -11.30 3.14
CA ILE A 111 -7.83 -12.62 2.71
C ILE A 111 -8.94 -13.67 2.82
N GLU A 112 -9.88 -13.48 3.75
CA GLU A 112 -10.99 -14.43 3.95
C GLU A 112 -11.93 -14.47 2.73
N GLU A 113 -12.03 -13.38 1.98
CA GLU A 113 -12.86 -13.36 0.77
C GLU A 113 -12.34 -14.35 -0.27
N LEU A 114 -11.03 -14.50 -0.36
CA LEU A 114 -10.43 -15.47 -1.28
C LEU A 114 -10.65 -16.89 -0.80
N ARG A 115 -10.59 -17.11 0.52
CA ARG A 115 -10.77 -18.44 1.09
C ARG A 115 -12.18 -18.97 0.97
N SER A 116 -13.17 -18.08 0.93
CA SER A 116 -14.57 -18.47 0.86
C SER A 116 -15.01 -18.89 -0.55
N GLU A 117 -14.18 -18.68 -1.53
CA GLU A 117 -14.43 -19.09 -2.90
C GLU A 117 -13.73 -20.42 -3.19
#